data_dac5a5053fdc8d2f11ec4a4935684893
#
_entry.id   dac5a5053fdc8d2f11ec4a4935684893
#
_cell.length_a   1.000
_cell.length_b   1.000
_cell.length_c   1.000
_cell.angle_alpha   90.00
_cell.angle_beta   90.00
_cell.angle_gamma   90.00
#
_symmetry.space_group_name_H-M   'P 1'
#
loop_
_entity.id
_entity.type
_entity.pdbx_description
1 polymer ?
#
loop_
_entity_poly.entity_id
_entity_poly.type
_entity_poly.pdbx_seq_one_letter_code
_entity_poly.pdbx_strand_id
1 'polypeptide(L)'
;MTESFMGAGAPADASEAVVLGAALATVYGDRHPQASGAPAAIRSASRRLARFAGNYDFDIDAPFATWLRHIADGGDVNTARADAEGNRRRITSAIGAIVDRGAMPVLLGGDDSVAEPFVAGWRDHSPVTVVHVDAHLDFRDAVGGESHGYSSPMRRASEMSWVRRIIHVGQRGVGSARPADVQDSIDAGNTIVRARELVSVGAEAVAGRLVPGERFVIVYDVDGTDPADIPAVRAPVPGGPGAALLGDLFAALAARGSLEGLVVTEFEPELDPKGTSALALARLICR
;
A
#
# COMPACT_ATOMS: atom_id res chain seq x y z
N MET A 1 -23.37 10.17 1.36
CA MET A 1 -22.12 10.69 0.73
C MET A 1 -20.96 10.03 1.46
N THR A 2 -20.12 9.28 0.76
CA THR A 2 -18.88 8.75 1.32
C THR A 2 -18.00 9.92 1.77
N GLU A 3 -17.46 9.81 2.98
CA GLU A 3 -16.54 10.83 3.50
C GLU A 3 -15.25 10.85 2.66
N SER A 4 -14.72 12.04 2.34
CA SER A 4 -13.45 12.16 1.64
C SER A 4 -12.26 12.09 2.61
N PHE A 5 -11.12 11.55 2.14
CA PHE A 5 -9.87 11.48 2.90
C PHE A 5 -9.41 12.91 3.28
N MET A 6 -9.16 13.15 4.56
CA MET A 6 -8.77 14.47 5.10
C MET A 6 -9.73 15.63 4.74
N GLY A 7 -10.93 15.35 4.19
CA GLY A 7 -11.78 16.38 3.62
C GLY A 7 -11.28 16.93 2.28
N ALA A 8 -10.42 16.20 1.58
CA ALA A 8 -9.90 16.57 0.25
C ALA A 8 -11.05 16.89 -0.71
N GLY A 9 -10.96 18.00 -1.39
CA GLY A 9 -12.00 18.53 -2.27
C GLY A 9 -11.46 19.25 -3.51
N ALA A 10 -10.15 19.10 -3.80
CA ALA A 10 -9.60 19.60 -5.04
C ALA A 10 -10.24 18.87 -6.25
N PRO A 11 -10.41 19.53 -7.40
CA PRO A 11 -10.82 18.86 -8.62
C PRO A 11 -9.80 17.80 -9.03
N ALA A 12 -10.27 16.59 -9.34
CA ALA A 12 -9.37 15.48 -9.64
C ALA A 12 -8.44 15.74 -10.84
N ASP A 13 -8.89 16.50 -11.82
CA ASP A 13 -8.14 16.88 -13.03
C ASP A 13 -7.02 17.90 -12.78
N ALA A 14 -7.05 18.61 -11.65
CA ALA A 14 -6.06 19.60 -11.25
C ALA A 14 -5.21 19.17 -10.04
N SER A 15 -5.36 17.93 -9.57
CA SER A 15 -4.71 17.44 -8.36
C SER A 15 -3.39 16.74 -8.66
N GLU A 16 -2.40 16.94 -7.76
CA GLU A 16 -1.10 16.27 -7.81
C GLU A 16 -1.20 14.81 -7.31
N ALA A 17 -2.16 14.53 -6.43
CA ALA A 17 -2.47 13.18 -5.98
C ALA A 17 -3.98 12.93 -5.92
N VAL A 18 -4.39 11.69 -6.14
CA VAL A 18 -5.80 11.27 -6.08
C VAL A 18 -5.94 10.03 -5.21
N VAL A 19 -6.75 10.17 -4.15
CA VAL A 19 -7.13 9.05 -3.30
C VAL A 19 -8.30 8.31 -3.92
N LEU A 20 -8.18 6.99 -4.06
CA LEU A 20 -9.25 6.09 -4.46
C LEU A 20 -9.44 5.00 -3.40
N GLY A 21 -10.62 4.41 -3.34
CA GLY A 21 -10.87 3.18 -2.59
C GLY A 21 -11.08 1.99 -3.52
N ALA A 22 -10.65 0.79 -3.11
CA ALA A 22 -10.98 -0.47 -3.76
C ALA A 22 -11.20 -1.55 -2.71
N ALA A 23 -12.44 -1.90 -2.45
CA ALA A 23 -12.81 -2.81 -1.37
C ALA A 23 -12.30 -4.24 -1.56
N LEU A 24 -12.11 -4.69 -2.79
CA LEU A 24 -11.62 -6.04 -3.13
C LEU A 24 -11.20 -6.12 -4.61
N ALA A 25 -10.34 -7.08 -4.95
CA ALA A 25 -10.10 -7.47 -6.33
C ALA A 25 -10.48 -8.94 -6.55
N THR A 26 -9.75 -9.89 -5.99
CA THR A 26 -9.98 -11.34 -6.17
C THR A 26 -10.19 -12.01 -4.82
N VAL A 27 -11.34 -12.65 -4.63
CA VAL A 27 -11.68 -13.39 -3.41
C VAL A 27 -11.41 -14.87 -3.59
N TYR A 28 -10.80 -15.52 -2.60
CA TYR A 28 -10.61 -16.97 -2.61
C TYR A 28 -11.94 -17.72 -2.40
N GLY A 29 -12.51 -18.27 -3.47
CA GLY A 29 -13.70 -19.09 -3.42
C GLY A 29 -14.87 -18.41 -2.68
N ASP A 30 -15.45 -19.11 -1.70
CA ASP A 30 -16.60 -18.61 -0.91
C ASP A 30 -16.22 -17.81 0.34
N ARG A 31 -14.94 -17.50 0.53
CA ARG A 31 -14.50 -16.72 1.71
C ARG A 31 -15.11 -15.32 1.69
N HIS A 32 -15.43 -14.80 2.87
CA HIS A 32 -15.84 -13.41 3.02
C HIS A 32 -14.67 -12.50 2.61
N PRO A 33 -14.90 -11.43 1.82
CA PRO A 33 -13.85 -10.46 1.51
C PRO A 33 -13.28 -9.88 2.81
N GLN A 34 -11.96 -10.02 2.99
CA GLN A 34 -11.26 -9.43 4.14
C GLN A 34 -11.08 -7.93 3.88
N ALA A 35 -10.94 -7.17 4.95
CA ALA A 35 -10.58 -5.75 4.90
C ALA A 35 -11.44 -4.85 3.99
N SER A 36 -12.57 -5.34 3.46
CA SER A 36 -13.38 -4.60 2.49
C SER A 36 -13.94 -3.26 3.01
N GLY A 37 -14.02 -3.09 4.32
CA GLY A 37 -14.42 -1.84 4.99
C GLY A 37 -13.27 -0.83 5.15
N ALA A 38 -12.03 -1.19 4.84
CA ALA A 38 -10.84 -0.37 5.11
C ALA A 38 -10.89 1.02 4.43
N PRO A 39 -11.29 1.16 3.15
CA PRO A 39 -11.33 2.48 2.51
C PRO A 39 -12.21 3.49 3.26
N ALA A 40 -13.39 3.07 3.68
CA ALA A 40 -14.31 3.93 4.41
C ALA A 40 -13.78 4.27 5.81
N ALA A 41 -13.24 3.29 6.53
CA ALA A 41 -12.73 3.47 7.88
C ALA A 41 -11.50 4.40 7.92
N ILE A 42 -10.57 4.26 6.98
CA ILE A 42 -9.38 5.14 6.88
C ILE A 42 -9.81 6.58 6.56
N ARG A 43 -10.75 6.79 5.61
CA ARG A 43 -11.30 8.12 5.34
C ARG A 43 -11.94 8.75 6.56
N SER A 44 -12.76 8.00 7.26
CA SER A 44 -13.42 8.50 8.49
C SER A 44 -12.39 8.88 9.56
N ALA A 45 -11.37 8.04 9.80
CA ALA A 45 -10.31 8.34 10.75
C ALA A 45 -9.47 9.57 10.35
N SER A 46 -9.19 9.74 9.06
CA SER A 46 -8.38 10.85 8.54
C SER A 46 -9.00 12.23 8.83
N ARG A 47 -10.32 12.33 8.96
CA ARG A 47 -11.01 13.59 9.32
C ARG A 47 -10.62 14.13 10.68
N ARG A 48 -10.18 13.26 11.59
CA ARG A 48 -9.65 13.72 12.90
C ARG A 48 -8.37 14.51 12.71
N LEU A 49 -7.53 14.11 11.74
CA LEU A 49 -6.29 14.80 11.40
C LEU A 49 -6.56 16.10 10.64
N ALA A 50 -7.58 16.15 9.81
CA ALA A 50 -7.95 17.35 9.05
C ALA A 50 -8.18 18.59 9.93
N ARG A 51 -8.61 18.39 11.17
CA ARG A 51 -8.80 19.48 12.16
C ARG A 51 -7.50 20.18 12.54
N PHE A 52 -6.36 19.54 12.31
CA PHE A 52 -5.03 20.02 12.65
C PHE A 52 -4.24 20.46 11.41
N ALA A 53 -4.87 20.55 10.24
CA ALA A 53 -4.23 21.07 9.04
C ALA A 53 -3.68 22.48 9.31
N GLY A 54 -2.40 22.68 8.99
CA GLY A 54 -1.66 23.91 9.28
C GLY A 54 -1.03 24.00 10.68
N ASN A 55 -1.35 23.08 11.61
CA ASN A 55 -0.65 23.00 12.90
C ASN A 55 0.77 22.42 12.69
N TYR A 56 1.64 22.70 13.67
CA TYR A 56 3.01 22.17 13.64
C TYR A 56 3.02 20.63 13.81
N ASP A 57 3.74 19.95 12.92
CA ASP A 57 3.94 18.51 12.95
C ASP A 57 5.38 18.21 13.38
N PHE A 58 5.52 17.59 14.55
CA PHE A 58 6.81 17.28 15.17
C PHE A 58 7.57 16.15 14.48
N ASP A 59 6.92 15.35 13.61
CA ASP A 59 7.60 14.28 12.89
C ASP A 59 8.27 14.75 11.60
N ILE A 60 7.85 15.92 11.06
CA ILE A 60 8.37 16.48 9.81
C ILE A 60 8.95 17.89 9.99
N ASP A 61 8.96 18.42 11.21
CA ASP A 61 9.42 19.78 11.55
C ASP A 61 8.82 20.87 10.65
N ALA A 62 7.53 20.75 10.30
CA ALA A 62 6.83 21.64 9.37
C ALA A 62 5.33 21.73 9.68
N PRO A 63 4.59 22.68 9.11
CA PRO A 63 3.14 22.70 9.21
C PRO A 63 2.51 21.46 8.52
N PHE A 64 1.62 20.76 9.25
CA PHE A 64 0.94 19.56 8.79
C PHE A 64 -0.02 19.82 7.63
N ALA A 65 -0.07 18.92 6.67
CA ALA A 65 -1.06 18.87 5.59
C ALA A 65 -1.12 20.13 4.71
N THR A 66 0.00 20.83 4.49
CA THR A 66 0.07 21.97 3.55
C THR A 66 -0.24 21.57 2.11
N TRP A 67 -0.07 20.30 1.79
CA TRP A 67 -0.36 19.67 0.51
C TRP A 67 -1.86 19.39 0.27
N LEU A 68 -2.72 19.50 1.27
CA LEU A 68 -4.13 19.09 1.19
C LEU A 68 -4.91 19.75 0.06
N ARG A 69 -4.57 20.98 -0.31
CA ARG A 69 -5.19 21.71 -1.44
C ARG A 69 -4.85 21.10 -2.82
N HIS A 70 -3.85 20.24 -2.90
CA HIS A 70 -3.38 19.58 -4.12
C HIS A 70 -3.87 18.13 -4.27
N ILE A 71 -4.72 17.68 -3.34
CA ILE A 71 -5.22 16.30 -3.30
C ILE A 71 -6.71 16.26 -3.57
N ALA A 72 -7.11 15.32 -4.43
CA ALA A 72 -8.50 14.94 -4.62
C ALA A 72 -8.82 13.61 -3.97
N ASP A 73 -10.07 13.38 -3.59
CA ASP A 73 -10.63 12.06 -3.31
C ASP A 73 -11.63 11.71 -4.41
N GLY A 74 -11.29 10.72 -5.22
CA GLY A 74 -12.09 10.25 -6.35
C GLY A 74 -13.17 9.24 -5.97
N GLY A 75 -13.31 8.93 -4.67
CA GLY A 75 -14.26 7.92 -4.18
C GLY A 75 -13.77 6.49 -4.41
N ASP A 76 -14.69 5.55 -4.49
CA ASP A 76 -14.38 4.13 -4.61
C ASP A 76 -14.56 3.61 -6.04
N VAL A 77 -13.62 2.78 -6.47
CA VAL A 77 -13.77 1.95 -7.66
C VAL A 77 -14.88 0.93 -7.39
N ASN A 78 -15.82 0.82 -8.30
CA ASN A 78 -16.93 -0.12 -8.17
C ASN A 78 -16.40 -1.57 -8.32
N THR A 79 -16.41 -2.33 -7.22
CA THR A 79 -15.96 -3.72 -7.19
C THR A 79 -17.10 -4.65 -6.76
N ALA A 80 -17.09 -5.88 -7.28
CA ALA A 80 -18.11 -6.88 -7.00
C ALA A 80 -17.45 -8.24 -6.70
N ARG A 81 -17.93 -8.93 -5.67
CA ARG A 81 -17.37 -10.21 -5.21
C ARG A 81 -17.30 -11.28 -6.31
N ALA A 82 -18.29 -11.34 -7.17
CA ALA A 82 -18.40 -12.37 -8.21
C ALA A 82 -17.70 -11.99 -9.53
N ASP A 83 -16.98 -10.86 -9.59
CA ASP A 83 -16.39 -10.34 -10.83
C ASP A 83 -14.91 -9.97 -10.65
N ALA A 84 -14.10 -10.96 -10.25
CA ALA A 84 -12.68 -10.77 -9.96
C ALA A 84 -11.91 -10.15 -11.13
N GLU A 85 -12.08 -10.66 -12.34
CA GLU A 85 -11.43 -10.11 -13.54
C GLU A 85 -11.91 -8.68 -13.84
N GLY A 86 -13.20 -8.41 -13.73
CA GLY A 86 -13.75 -7.07 -13.91
C GLY A 86 -13.24 -6.09 -12.84
N ASN A 87 -13.11 -6.53 -11.58
CA ASN A 87 -12.51 -5.72 -10.51
C ASN A 87 -11.08 -5.33 -10.87
N ARG A 88 -10.22 -6.30 -11.22
CA ARG A 88 -8.84 -6.02 -11.62
C ARG A 88 -8.77 -5.02 -12.77
N ARG A 89 -9.56 -5.22 -13.82
CA ARG A 89 -9.63 -4.27 -14.96
C ARG A 89 -10.04 -2.87 -14.53
N ARG A 90 -11.07 -2.72 -13.69
CA ARG A 90 -11.55 -1.41 -13.24
C ARG A 90 -10.53 -0.69 -12.37
N ILE A 91 -9.88 -1.41 -11.45
CA ILE A 91 -8.81 -0.86 -10.61
C ILE A 91 -7.65 -0.41 -11.50
N THR A 92 -7.13 -1.28 -12.38
CA THR A 92 -6.03 -0.94 -13.30
C THR A 92 -6.37 0.28 -14.16
N SER A 93 -7.58 0.34 -14.73
CA SER A 93 -7.99 1.48 -15.56
C SER A 93 -8.10 2.78 -14.75
N ALA A 94 -8.61 2.71 -13.51
CA ALA A 94 -8.72 3.90 -12.65
C ALA A 94 -7.34 4.43 -12.23
N ILE A 95 -6.41 3.54 -11.89
CA ILE A 95 -5.02 3.90 -11.56
C ILE A 95 -4.31 4.45 -12.80
N GLY A 96 -4.39 3.76 -13.95
CA GLY A 96 -3.78 4.21 -15.20
C GLY A 96 -4.25 5.60 -15.60
N ALA A 97 -5.54 5.91 -15.50
CA ALA A 97 -6.08 7.24 -15.80
C ALA A 97 -5.52 8.36 -14.89
N ILE A 98 -5.09 8.05 -13.67
CA ILE A 98 -4.42 9.00 -12.78
C ILE A 98 -2.96 9.16 -13.20
N VAL A 99 -2.26 8.06 -13.45
CA VAL A 99 -0.86 8.05 -13.90
C VAL A 99 -0.69 8.75 -15.24
N ASP A 100 -1.60 8.55 -16.20
CA ASP A 100 -1.61 9.19 -17.51
C ASP A 100 -1.64 10.74 -17.44
N ARG A 101 -2.21 11.28 -16.35
CA ARG A 101 -2.23 12.73 -16.09
C ARG A 101 -0.99 13.26 -15.38
N GLY A 102 -0.07 12.37 -15.00
CA GLY A 102 1.08 12.71 -14.17
C GLY A 102 0.74 12.95 -12.70
N ALA A 103 -0.43 12.50 -12.23
CA ALA A 103 -0.80 12.55 -10.81
C ALA A 103 -0.46 11.25 -10.09
N MET A 104 -0.26 11.32 -8.78
CA MET A 104 0.07 10.16 -7.94
C MET A 104 -1.22 9.48 -7.42
N PRO A 105 -1.50 8.22 -7.75
CA PRO A 105 -2.59 7.47 -7.14
C PRO A 105 -2.24 7.02 -5.72
N VAL A 106 -3.19 7.22 -4.79
CA VAL A 106 -3.19 6.63 -3.45
C VAL A 106 -4.40 5.72 -3.35
N LEU A 107 -4.18 4.39 -3.31
CA LEU A 107 -5.26 3.43 -3.24
C LEU A 107 -5.46 2.93 -1.81
N LEU A 108 -6.62 3.18 -1.25
CA LEU A 108 -7.09 2.57 0.00
C LEU A 108 -7.72 1.23 -0.37
N GLY A 109 -6.98 0.14 -0.16
CA GLY A 109 -7.38 -1.20 -0.54
C GLY A 109 -8.23 -1.91 0.50
N GLY A 110 -8.77 -3.07 0.09
CA GLY A 110 -9.23 -4.13 0.96
C GLY A 110 -8.10 -5.10 1.27
N ASP A 111 -8.27 -6.37 0.89
CA ASP A 111 -7.21 -7.37 0.98
C ASP A 111 -6.10 -7.14 -0.07
N ASP A 112 -4.96 -7.82 0.08
CA ASP A 112 -3.78 -7.57 -0.76
C ASP A 112 -3.96 -7.97 -2.25
N SER A 113 -5.08 -8.60 -2.63
CA SER A 113 -5.38 -8.87 -4.03
C SER A 113 -5.53 -7.60 -4.88
N VAL A 114 -5.74 -6.43 -4.27
CA VAL A 114 -5.82 -5.13 -4.97
C VAL A 114 -4.45 -4.58 -5.37
N ALA A 115 -3.35 -5.09 -4.79
CA ALA A 115 -1.99 -4.62 -5.08
C ALA A 115 -1.56 -4.95 -6.51
N GLU A 116 -1.90 -6.14 -7.03
CA GLU A 116 -1.60 -6.50 -8.42
C GLU A 116 -2.21 -5.51 -9.43
N PRO A 117 -3.55 -5.27 -9.46
CA PRO A 117 -4.14 -4.34 -10.40
C PRO A 117 -3.74 -2.87 -10.16
N PHE A 118 -3.31 -2.50 -8.94
CA PHE A 118 -2.69 -1.22 -8.68
C PHE A 118 -1.38 -1.08 -9.47
N VAL A 119 -0.44 -2.03 -9.31
CA VAL A 119 0.85 -2.02 -10.04
C VAL A 119 0.64 -2.13 -11.55
N ALA A 120 -0.39 -2.81 -11.99
CA ALA A 120 -0.74 -2.91 -13.42
C ALA A 120 -1.11 -1.56 -14.07
N GLY A 121 -1.44 -0.55 -13.28
CA GLY A 121 -1.73 0.81 -13.77
C GLY A 121 -0.57 1.51 -14.47
N TRP A 122 0.68 1.05 -14.29
CA TRP A 122 1.88 1.61 -14.96
C TRP A 122 2.24 0.92 -16.28
N ARG A 123 1.38 0.06 -16.83
CA ARG A 123 1.67 -0.78 -18.00
C ARG A 123 2.32 -0.05 -19.17
N ASP A 124 1.89 1.14 -19.48
CA ASP A 124 2.33 1.91 -20.65
C ASP A 124 3.29 3.05 -20.27
N HIS A 125 3.88 2.98 -19.06
CA HIS A 125 4.79 3.97 -18.51
C HIS A 125 6.22 3.43 -18.33
N SER A 126 7.15 4.34 -18.02
CA SER A 126 8.53 3.96 -17.69
C SER A 126 8.55 3.02 -16.48
N PRO A 127 9.46 2.03 -16.46
CA PRO A 127 9.49 1.03 -15.41
C PRO A 127 9.60 1.62 -14.00
N VAL A 128 8.87 1.00 -13.05
CA VAL A 128 8.89 1.33 -11.63
C VAL A 128 9.50 0.20 -10.80
N THR A 129 10.10 0.55 -9.67
CA THR A 129 10.44 -0.40 -8.62
C THR A 129 9.27 -0.50 -7.63
N VAL A 130 8.91 -1.69 -7.22
CA VAL A 130 7.93 -1.89 -6.15
C VAL A 130 8.65 -2.00 -4.82
N VAL A 131 8.32 -1.14 -3.86
CA VAL A 131 8.72 -1.29 -2.46
C VAL A 131 7.53 -1.91 -1.74
N HIS A 132 7.65 -3.20 -1.40
CA HIS A 132 6.61 -4.00 -0.77
C HIS A 132 6.88 -4.10 0.73
N VAL A 133 6.09 -3.43 1.55
CA VAL A 133 6.20 -3.44 3.01
C VAL A 133 5.16 -4.38 3.59
N ASP A 134 5.61 -5.48 4.20
CA ASP A 134 4.75 -6.60 4.58
C ASP A 134 5.49 -7.55 5.54
N ALA A 135 4.78 -8.25 6.40
CA ALA A 135 5.34 -9.37 7.16
C ALA A 135 5.56 -10.62 6.29
N HIS A 136 4.76 -10.75 5.23
CA HIS A 136 4.72 -11.89 4.31
C HIS A 136 5.45 -11.59 3.00
N LEU A 137 5.57 -12.57 2.13
CA LEU A 137 6.24 -12.40 0.83
C LEU A 137 5.25 -12.23 -0.33
N ASP A 138 4.07 -12.78 -0.19
CA ASP A 138 2.97 -12.83 -1.16
C ASP A 138 3.38 -13.16 -2.59
N PHE A 139 4.27 -14.15 -2.67
CA PHE A 139 4.91 -14.61 -3.90
C PHE A 139 4.47 -16.04 -4.29
N ARG A 140 3.27 -16.47 -3.83
CA ARG A 140 2.70 -17.76 -4.23
C ARG A 140 2.30 -17.72 -5.70
N ASP A 141 2.57 -18.78 -6.44
CA ASP A 141 2.07 -18.90 -7.81
C ASP A 141 0.55 -19.01 -7.82
N ALA A 142 0.01 -19.91 -7.02
CA ALA A 142 -1.43 -20.06 -6.81
C ALA A 142 -1.74 -20.63 -5.42
N VAL A 143 -2.93 -20.32 -4.89
CA VAL A 143 -3.50 -20.93 -3.70
C VAL A 143 -4.89 -21.46 -4.01
N GLY A 144 -5.09 -22.79 -3.90
CA GLY A 144 -6.37 -23.41 -4.23
C GLY A 144 -6.79 -23.24 -5.70
N GLY A 145 -5.83 -23.06 -6.61
CA GLY A 145 -6.08 -22.84 -8.04
C GLY A 145 -6.28 -21.36 -8.42
N GLU A 146 -6.31 -20.45 -7.46
CA GLU A 146 -6.41 -19.00 -7.70
C GLU A 146 -5.01 -18.36 -7.67
N SER A 147 -4.61 -17.71 -8.76
CA SER A 147 -3.30 -17.07 -8.93
C SER A 147 -3.30 -15.55 -8.74
N HIS A 148 -4.46 -14.95 -8.53
CA HIS A 148 -4.66 -13.51 -8.37
C HIS A 148 -5.18 -13.10 -6.98
N GLY A 149 -5.16 -14.03 -6.01
CA GLY A 149 -5.59 -13.76 -4.65
C GLY A 149 -4.47 -13.10 -3.82
N TYR A 150 -4.80 -12.70 -2.58
CA TYR A 150 -3.94 -11.93 -1.68
C TYR A 150 -2.59 -12.57 -1.32
N SER A 151 -2.33 -13.84 -1.61
CA SER A 151 -0.99 -14.45 -1.41
C SER A 151 -0.09 -14.42 -2.64
N SER A 152 -0.51 -13.78 -3.74
CA SER A 152 0.15 -13.88 -5.05
C SER A 152 0.46 -12.53 -5.73
N PRO A 153 0.09 -11.36 -5.20
CA PRO A 153 0.17 -10.12 -5.97
C PRO A 153 1.62 -9.75 -6.32
N MET A 154 2.58 -10.02 -5.45
CA MET A 154 3.98 -9.73 -5.74
C MET A 154 4.58 -10.66 -6.78
N ARG A 155 4.10 -11.92 -6.86
CA ARG A 155 4.45 -12.81 -7.96
C ARG A 155 3.96 -12.25 -9.29
N ARG A 156 2.68 -11.88 -9.36
CA ARG A 156 2.09 -11.26 -10.58
C ARG A 156 2.78 -9.97 -10.94
N ALA A 157 3.08 -9.11 -9.95
CA ALA A 157 3.81 -7.88 -10.20
C ALA A 157 5.21 -8.13 -10.78
N SER A 158 5.96 -9.12 -10.29
CA SER A 158 7.30 -9.45 -10.80
C SER A 158 7.31 -9.98 -12.24
N GLU A 159 6.18 -10.47 -12.74
CA GLU A 159 6.01 -10.93 -14.12
C GLU A 159 5.69 -9.78 -15.10
N MET A 160 5.41 -8.58 -14.59
CA MET A 160 5.10 -7.40 -15.40
C MET A 160 6.37 -6.77 -15.98
N SER A 161 6.47 -6.59 -17.29
CA SER A 161 7.67 -6.06 -17.96
C SER A 161 8.01 -4.61 -17.59
N TRP A 162 7.07 -3.86 -17.02
CA TRP A 162 7.25 -2.50 -16.50
C TRP A 162 7.58 -2.47 -14.99
N VAL A 163 7.67 -3.60 -14.32
CA VAL A 163 8.23 -3.71 -12.98
C VAL A 163 9.71 -4.03 -13.09
N ARG A 164 10.55 -3.13 -12.62
CA ARG A 164 12.01 -3.29 -12.68
C ARG A 164 12.49 -4.39 -11.71
N ARG A 165 11.98 -4.36 -10.50
CA ARG A 165 12.25 -5.30 -9.40
C ARG A 165 11.31 -5.00 -8.24
N ILE A 166 11.29 -5.89 -7.27
CA ILE A 166 10.61 -5.69 -6.00
C ILE A 166 11.64 -5.65 -4.86
N ILE A 167 11.52 -4.67 -3.98
CA ILE A 167 12.23 -4.61 -2.71
C ILE A 167 11.21 -4.96 -1.63
N HIS A 168 11.23 -6.20 -1.17
CA HIS A 168 10.42 -6.64 -0.05
C HIS A 168 11.05 -6.15 1.25
N VAL A 169 10.25 -5.56 2.15
CA VAL A 169 10.71 -4.97 3.42
C VAL A 169 9.79 -5.41 4.55
N GLY A 170 10.35 -6.02 5.59
CA GLY A 170 9.59 -6.36 6.78
C GLY A 170 9.30 -7.85 6.97
N GLN A 171 9.67 -8.70 6.01
CA GLN A 171 9.37 -10.13 6.04
C GLN A 171 9.92 -10.80 7.29
N ARG A 172 9.04 -11.56 7.97
CA ARG A 172 9.34 -12.21 9.26
C ARG A 172 8.42 -13.38 9.58
N GLY A 173 8.75 -14.11 10.63
CA GLY A 173 7.93 -15.21 11.13
C GLY A 173 7.74 -16.34 10.13
N VAL A 174 6.57 -16.96 10.17
CA VAL A 174 6.15 -18.04 9.28
C VAL A 174 4.81 -17.67 8.67
N GLY A 175 4.74 -17.58 7.36
CA GLY A 175 3.55 -17.25 6.60
C GLY A 175 3.28 -18.26 5.47
N SER A 176 2.64 -17.82 4.39
CA SER A 176 2.25 -18.65 3.26
C SER A 176 3.41 -19.04 2.34
N ALA A 177 4.55 -18.33 2.40
CA ALA A 177 5.69 -18.56 1.53
C ALA A 177 6.36 -19.91 1.78
N ARG A 178 6.63 -20.64 0.72
CA ARG A 178 7.42 -21.88 0.71
C ARG A 178 8.87 -21.56 0.35
N PRO A 179 9.85 -22.44 0.64
CA PRO A 179 11.23 -22.23 0.22
C PRO A 179 11.39 -21.93 -1.28
N ALA A 180 10.60 -22.58 -2.14
CA ALA A 180 10.61 -22.33 -3.57
C ALA A 180 10.12 -20.92 -3.93
N ASP A 181 9.07 -20.40 -3.27
CA ASP A 181 8.55 -19.06 -3.53
C ASP A 181 9.58 -17.98 -3.18
N VAL A 182 10.37 -18.20 -2.13
CA VAL A 182 11.49 -17.33 -1.75
C VAL A 182 12.60 -17.36 -2.81
N GLN A 183 12.97 -18.55 -3.28
CA GLN A 183 14.00 -18.71 -4.32
C GLN A 183 13.54 -18.08 -5.63
N ASP A 184 12.29 -18.33 -6.06
CA ASP A 184 11.71 -17.75 -7.27
C ASP A 184 11.73 -16.21 -7.23
N SER A 185 11.43 -15.61 -6.05
CA SER A 185 11.52 -14.15 -5.89
C SER A 185 12.95 -13.63 -6.06
N ILE A 186 13.94 -14.32 -5.49
CA ILE A 186 15.37 -13.96 -5.63
C ILE A 186 15.83 -14.13 -7.08
N ASP A 187 15.46 -15.21 -7.74
CA ASP A 187 15.80 -15.51 -9.13
C ASP A 187 15.17 -14.49 -10.10
N ALA A 188 14.00 -13.93 -9.75
CA ALA A 188 13.40 -12.81 -10.47
C ALA A 188 14.12 -11.46 -10.26
N GLY A 189 15.22 -11.42 -9.49
CA GLY A 189 16.01 -10.20 -9.23
C GLY A 189 15.48 -9.33 -8.08
N ASN A 190 14.55 -9.85 -7.29
CA ASN A 190 13.99 -9.12 -6.15
C ASN A 190 14.93 -9.16 -4.93
N THR A 191 14.75 -8.23 -4.02
CA THR A 191 15.54 -8.13 -2.77
C THR A 191 14.63 -8.31 -1.57
N ILE A 192 15.08 -9.02 -0.55
CA ILE A 192 14.34 -9.23 0.70
C ILE A 192 15.11 -8.61 1.86
N VAL A 193 14.53 -7.54 2.43
CA VAL A 193 15.02 -6.85 3.64
C VAL A 193 14.15 -7.29 4.81
N ARG A 194 14.64 -8.21 5.63
CA ARG A 194 13.87 -8.73 6.77
C ARG A 194 13.59 -7.64 7.81
N ALA A 195 12.50 -7.77 8.59
CA ALA A 195 12.15 -6.81 9.65
C ALA A 195 13.32 -6.52 10.60
N ARG A 196 14.04 -7.57 11.06
CA ARG A 196 15.23 -7.42 11.92
C ARG A 196 16.37 -6.62 11.27
N GLU A 197 16.50 -6.69 9.93
CA GLU A 197 17.49 -5.92 9.19
C GLU A 197 17.08 -4.44 9.20
N LEU A 198 15.85 -4.10 8.80
CA LEU A 198 15.34 -2.74 8.84
C LEU A 198 15.50 -2.12 10.25
N VAL A 199 15.09 -2.85 11.31
CA VAL A 199 15.24 -2.36 12.69
C VAL A 199 16.71 -2.13 13.09
N SER A 200 17.63 -2.95 12.56
CA SER A 200 19.07 -2.86 12.88
C SER A 200 19.78 -1.73 12.12
N VAL A 201 19.47 -1.54 10.81
CA VAL A 201 20.21 -0.60 9.97
C VAL A 201 19.52 0.75 9.81
N GLY A 202 18.21 0.81 10.13
CA GLY A 202 17.41 2.02 10.02
C GLY A 202 16.86 2.31 8.63
N ALA A 203 15.98 3.30 8.56
CA ALA A 203 15.21 3.69 7.37
C ALA A 203 16.11 4.13 6.20
N GLU A 204 17.09 5.00 6.45
CA GLU A 204 18.01 5.56 5.45
C GLU A 204 18.82 4.47 4.72
N ALA A 205 19.31 3.47 5.47
CA ALA A 205 20.07 2.38 4.87
C ALA A 205 19.22 1.51 3.95
N VAL A 206 17.93 1.31 4.28
CA VAL A 206 16.98 0.58 3.42
C VAL A 206 16.58 1.43 2.22
N ALA A 207 16.29 2.71 2.40
CA ALA A 207 16.04 3.65 1.31
C ALA A 207 17.22 3.72 0.32
N GLY A 208 18.45 3.56 0.82
CA GLY A 208 19.67 3.45 0.02
C GLY A 208 19.67 2.30 -1.00
N ARG A 209 18.75 1.34 -0.93
CA ARG A 209 18.54 0.30 -1.96
C ARG A 209 17.96 0.86 -3.26
N LEU A 210 17.30 2.02 -3.21
CA LEU A 210 16.91 2.78 -4.40
C LEU A 210 18.10 3.54 -4.97
N VAL A 211 18.22 3.57 -6.29
CA VAL A 211 19.12 4.50 -6.99
C VAL A 211 18.53 5.91 -6.84
N PRO A 212 19.34 6.98 -6.65
CA PRO A 212 18.84 8.34 -6.59
C PRO A 212 17.97 8.69 -7.80
N GLY A 213 16.74 9.17 -7.54
CA GLY A 213 15.75 9.51 -8.57
C GLY A 213 15.04 8.31 -9.19
N GLU A 214 15.25 7.09 -8.70
CA GLU A 214 14.55 5.90 -9.18
C GLU A 214 13.04 6.05 -8.93
N ARG A 215 12.23 5.79 -9.96
CA ARG A 215 10.76 5.79 -9.86
C ARG A 215 10.31 4.54 -9.11
N PHE A 216 9.47 4.71 -8.11
CA PHE A 216 8.98 3.60 -7.31
C PHE A 216 7.54 3.80 -6.84
N VAL A 217 6.88 2.70 -6.54
CA VAL A 217 5.58 2.64 -5.88
C VAL A 217 5.71 1.91 -4.54
N ILE A 218 4.90 2.29 -3.56
CA ILE A 218 4.80 1.57 -2.29
C ILE A 218 3.55 0.69 -2.32
N VAL A 219 3.74 -0.59 -2.06
CA VAL A 219 2.67 -1.54 -1.70
C VAL A 219 2.84 -1.80 -0.21
N TYR A 220 1.92 -1.28 0.59
CA TYR A 220 1.95 -1.38 2.03
C TYR A 220 0.82 -2.27 2.53
N ASP A 221 1.15 -3.52 2.84
CA ASP A 221 0.33 -4.36 3.70
C ASP A 221 0.49 -3.90 5.15
N VAL A 222 -0.62 -3.66 5.81
CA VAL A 222 -0.65 -3.11 7.17
C VAL A 222 -0.02 -4.06 8.19
N ASP A 223 -0.04 -5.37 7.94
CA ASP A 223 0.63 -6.35 8.80
C ASP A 223 2.17 -6.30 8.70
N GLY A 224 2.73 -5.57 7.73
CA GLY A 224 4.12 -5.15 7.71
C GLY A 224 4.53 -4.38 8.96
N THR A 225 3.61 -3.64 9.58
CA THR A 225 3.79 -2.97 10.88
C THR A 225 3.75 -4.00 12.02
N ASP A 226 4.45 -3.70 13.13
CA ASP A 226 4.32 -4.53 14.33
C ASP A 226 2.89 -4.44 14.90
N PRO A 227 2.25 -5.56 15.26
CA PRO A 227 0.90 -5.55 15.81
C PRO A 227 0.79 -4.87 17.19
N ALA A 228 1.90 -4.52 17.83
CA ALA A 228 1.88 -3.66 19.02
C ALA A 228 1.43 -2.23 18.69
N ASP A 229 1.70 -1.74 17.48
CA ASP A 229 1.31 -0.40 17.01
C ASP A 229 0.00 -0.44 16.20
N ILE A 230 -0.14 -1.43 15.29
CA ILE A 230 -1.33 -1.59 14.44
C ILE A 230 -1.82 -3.04 14.52
N PRO A 231 -2.67 -3.38 15.52
CA PRO A 231 -3.14 -4.74 15.73
C PRO A 231 -4.28 -5.18 14.80
N ALA A 232 -4.91 -4.25 14.07
CA ALA A 232 -6.13 -4.53 13.31
C ALA A 232 -5.85 -5.12 11.92
N VAL A 233 -5.25 -6.31 11.91
CA VAL A 233 -4.92 -7.12 10.72
C VAL A 233 -5.30 -8.59 10.96
N ARG A 234 -5.56 -9.35 9.90
CA ARG A 234 -5.95 -10.77 9.98
C ARG A 234 -4.79 -11.71 10.26
N ALA A 235 -3.59 -11.37 9.80
CA ALA A 235 -2.40 -12.23 9.89
C ALA A 235 -1.26 -11.54 10.65
N PRO A 236 -1.46 -11.15 11.93
CA PRO A 236 -0.46 -10.39 12.67
C PRO A 236 0.79 -11.21 12.93
N VAL A 237 1.96 -10.66 12.63
CA VAL A 237 3.27 -11.26 12.91
C VAL A 237 4.07 -10.33 13.82
N PRO A 238 4.30 -10.67 15.10
CA PRO A 238 5.10 -9.86 16.02
C PRO A 238 6.58 -9.74 15.60
N GLY A 239 7.26 -8.70 16.09
CA GLY A 239 8.68 -8.45 15.84
C GLY A 239 8.94 -7.65 14.56
N GLY A 240 7.94 -6.88 14.12
CA GLY A 240 8.01 -5.97 12.99
C GLY A 240 8.58 -4.59 13.32
N PRO A 241 8.74 -3.72 12.31
CA PRO A 241 8.98 -2.31 12.52
C PRO A 241 7.74 -1.64 13.11
N GLY A 242 7.91 -0.72 14.04
CA GLY A 242 6.84 0.13 14.53
C GLY A 242 6.43 1.20 13.51
N ALA A 243 5.25 1.78 13.71
CA ALA A 243 4.70 2.81 12.81
C ALA A 243 5.61 4.02 12.63
N ALA A 244 6.34 4.44 13.68
CA ALA A 244 7.30 5.52 13.59
C ALA A 244 8.44 5.21 12.60
N LEU A 245 9.06 4.02 12.72
CA LEU A 245 10.15 3.59 11.82
C LEU A 245 9.66 3.44 10.37
N LEU A 246 8.41 2.99 10.16
CA LEU A 246 7.83 2.93 8.81
C LEU A 246 7.58 4.32 8.24
N GLY A 247 7.13 5.27 9.06
CA GLY A 247 7.01 6.66 8.63
C GLY A 247 8.35 7.25 8.21
N ASP A 248 9.42 6.97 8.96
CA ASP A 248 10.78 7.39 8.60
C ASP A 248 11.26 6.70 7.32
N LEU A 249 10.93 5.42 7.13
CA LEU A 249 11.24 4.70 5.90
C LEU A 249 10.54 5.32 4.68
N PHE A 250 9.26 5.65 4.78
CA PHE A 250 8.51 6.27 3.66
C PHE A 250 9.09 7.65 3.33
N ALA A 251 9.43 8.44 4.33
CA ALA A 251 10.08 9.74 4.13
C ALA A 251 11.46 9.59 3.47
N ALA A 252 12.29 8.65 3.94
CA ALA A 252 13.62 8.41 3.39
C ALA A 252 13.56 7.88 1.94
N LEU A 253 12.60 7.00 1.61
CA LEU A 253 12.35 6.54 0.26
C LEU A 253 11.93 7.68 -0.66
N ALA A 254 11.01 8.54 -0.24
CA ALA A 254 10.55 9.71 -1.01
C ALA A 254 11.66 10.76 -1.22
N ALA A 255 12.54 10.93 -0.23
CA ALA A 255 13.72 11.79 -0.36
C ALA A 255 14.77 11.20 -1.33
N ARG A 256 14.82 9.89 -1.50
CA ARG A 256 15.80 9.19 -2.32
C ARG A 256 15.38 9.00 -3.76
N GLY A 257 14.10 8.67 -3.99
CA GLY A 257 13.53 8.35 -5.30
C GLY A 257 12.32 9.23 -5.66
N SER A 258 11.66 8.90 -6.76
CA SER A 258 10.39 9.51 -7.17
C SER A 258 9.25 8.56 -6.78
N LEU A 259 8.50 8.93 -5.74
CA LEU A 259 7.30 8.18 -5.34
C LEU A 259 6.18 8.43 -6.37
N GLU A 260 5.78 7.35 -7.04
CA GLU A 260 4.78 7.40 -8.12
C GLU A 260 3.39 6.97 -7.67
N GLY A 261 3.28 6.29 -6.54
CA GLY A 261 2.00 5.83 -5.99
C GLY A 261 2.13 5.03 -4.70
N LEU A 262 1.01 4.93 -4.00
CA LEU A 262 0.88 4.19 -2.75
C LEU A 262 -0.41 3.36 -2.77
N VAL A 263 -0.34 2.08 -2.40
CA VAL A 263 -1.50 1.29 -2.03
C VAL A 263 -1.36 0.79 -0.59
N VAL A 264 -2.45 0.81 0.17
CA VAL A 264 -2.54 0.31 1.55
C VAL A 264 -3.56 -0.82 1.59
N THR A 265 -3.19 -1.98 2.12
CA THR A 265 -3.99 -3.21 2.11
C THR A 265 -4.07 -3.86 3.51
N GLU A 266 -4.95 -4.84 3.67
CA GLU A 266 -5.08 -5.73 4.84
C GLU A 266 -5.48 -5.05 6.17
N PHE A 267 -5.85 -3.78 6.18
CA PHE A 267 -6.45 -3.18 7.36
C PHE A 267 -7.86 -3.73 7.60
N GLU A 268 -8.09 -4.33 8.75
CA GLU A 268 -9.38 -4.93 9.12
C GLU A 268 -10.14 -4.06 10.15
N PRO A 269 -11.09 -3.22 9.72
CA PRO A 269 -11.79 -2.30 10.61
C PRO A 269 -12.58 -2.99 11.74
N GLU A 270 -13.05 -4.23 11.50
CA GLU A 270 -13.78 -5.00 12.52
C GLU A 270 -12.89 -5.35 13.72
N LEU A 271 -11.57 -5.34 13.55
CA LEU A 271 -10.59 -5.56 14.62
C LEU A 271 -10.11 -4.26 15.28
N ASP A 272 -10.62 -3.10 14.85
CA ASP A 272 -10.24 -1.77 15.37
C ASP A 272 -11.41 -1.03 16.07
N PRO A 273 -11.99 -1.57 17.14
CA PRO A 273 -13.16 -0.98 17.78
C PRO A 273 -12.94 0.42 18.37
N LYS A 274 -11.69 0.83 18.55
CA LYS A 274 -11.30 2.16 19.06
C LYS A 274 -10.89 3.13 17.96
N GLY A 275 -10.72 2.68 16.73
CA GLY A 275 -10.25 3.48 15.59
C GLY A 275 -8.80 3.96 15.73
N THR A 276 -7.98 3.29 16.55
CA THR A 276 -6.58 3.66 16.76
C THR A 276 -5.69 3.22 15.62
N SER A 277 -5.92 2.02 15.07
CA SER A 277 -5.22 1.52 13.88
C SER A 277 -5.54 2.37 12.65
N ALA A 278 -6.83 2.66 12.42
CA ALA A 278 -7.25 3.53 11.32
C ALA A 278 -6.63 4.94 11.40
N LEU A 279 -6.50 5.49 12.61
CA LEU A 279 -5.87 6.79 12.83
C LEU A 279 -4.35 6.75 12.55
N ALA A 280 -3.66 5.69 13.01
CA ALA A 280 -2.23 5.49 12.73
C ALA A 280 -1.98 5.34 11.23
N LEU A 281 -2.81 4.57 10.51
CA LEU A 281 -2.74 4.44 9.06
C LEU A 281 -2.98 5.76 8.33
N ALA A 282 -4.04 6.49 8.70
CA ALA A 282 -4.29 7.81 8.14
C ALA A 282 -3.10 8.76 8.35
N ARG A 283 -2.42 8.66 9.51
CA ARG A 283 -1.21 9.43 9.81
C ARG A 283 -0.02 9.01 8.93
N LEU A 284 0.20 7.71 8.73
CA LEU A 284 1.27 7.20 7.86
C LEU A 284 1.07 7.62 6.41
N ILE A 285 -0.16 7.58 5.90
CA ILE A 285 -0.49 8.03 4.53
C ILE A 285 -0.21 9.54 4.34
N CYS A 286 -0.30 10.32 5.42
CA CYS A 286 -0.07 11.77 5.39
C CYS A 286 1.43 12.17 5.52
N ARG A 287 2.33 11.23 5.73
CA ARG A 287 3.78 11.46 5.84
C ARG A 287 4.48 11.36 4.51
#